data_350147e42289046e25a2e2318c57b431
#
_entry.id   350147e42289046e25a2e2318c57b431
#
_cell.length_a   1.000
_cell.length_b   1.000
_cell.length_c   1.000
_cell.angle_alpha   90.00
_cell.angle_beta   90.00
_cell.angle_gamma   90.00
#
_symmetry.space_group_name_H-M   'P 1'
#
loop_
_entity.id
_entity.type
_entity.pdbx_description
1 polymer ?
#
loop_
_entity_poly.entity_id
_entity_poly.type
_entity_poly.pdbx_seq_one_letter_code
_entity_poly.pdbx_strand_id
1 'polypeptide(L)'
;MIELINLSLQRGGKALLEEASLRVNPGEHMALVGANGSGKSSLFKLLCNELSYDSGDLQMPAQWQIAQMRQEVEASDRPAIEYVIDGHQHYRRIEADIEACKDDHRLAELLAEMELIHAYQIRSDAEQLLQGLGFALTEVDKPVSDFSGGWRIRLNLAQALMCPSDLLLLDEPTNHLDLDASLWLEQWLRRYEGTLLLISHDRDFIDACCDFVVHLEHHQLHRYRGNYSAFERQRAERLAQQQQAYEKQQAERAHMEDFVRRFRAKASKAKQAQSRLKALERMSEIAPAHVDSPFHFRFYAPSQYSDPLLGLSNAALGYSEPLLNKVNLSIHPGSRIGLLGANGAGKSTLMKSLAGTLTPLIGQRHSGEHLHMGYFHQHQLESLDLNASPLLQLQRLRPDAREQDIRNFLGGFNFKGERAEGSCLHFSGGEKARLALAIIVWQRPNVLLLDEPTNHLDLEMCHALTSALQEFEGAVIVVSHDRHLLRNTVDELLLVDNGSVSPFDGSLDDYRQWLLSRNREMGDKPQPASTAPVVDKKKARQDAAAKRAKLAPLNNEIKKLERTLQKVAEQLQAIEAQLADTSLYDEANKQQLKTLLAEQARLQTENNTAEEAWLELQEQLEALAD
;
A
#
# COMPACT_ATOMS: atom_id res chain seq x y z
N MET A 1 -25.60 8.63 -5.44
CA MET A 1 -24.28 9.24 -5.64
C MET A 1 -24.00 10.23 -4.52
N ILE A 2 -22.74 10.50 -4.23
CA ILE A 2 -22.30 11.54 -3.29
C ILE A 2 -21.78 12.70 -4.12
N GLU A 3 -22.17 13.93 -3.76
CA GLU A 3 -21.71 15.13 -4.44
C GLU A 3 -21.36 16.22 -3.41
N LEU A 4 -20.09 16.65 -3.42
CA LEU A 4 -19.61 17.80 -2.68
C LEU A 4 -19.55 18.97 -3.66
N ILE A 5 -20.14 20.10 -3.31
CA ILE A 5 -20.23 21.29 -4.17
C ILE A 5 -19.64 22.47 -3.42
N ASN A 6 -18.46 22.95 -3.86
CA ASN A 6 -17.74 24.09 -3.29
C ASN A 6 -17.68 24.05 -1.76
N LEU A 7 -17.39 22.86 -1.21
CA LEU A 7 -17.43 22.60 0.21
C LEU A 7 -16.15 23.11 0.87
N SER A 8 -16.30 23.87 1.97
CA SER A 8 -15.19 24.32 2.81
C SER A 8 -15.33 23.76 4.21
N LEU A 9 -14.20 23.30 4.75
CA LEU A 9 -14.12 22.70 6.08
C LEU A 9 -12.87 23.20 6.80
N GLN A 10 -13.05 23.75 7.99
CA GLN A 10 -11.97 24.16 8.88
C GLN A 10 -11.99 23.38 10.19
N ARG A 11 -10.82 23.13 10.76
CA ARG A 11 -10.71 22.50 12.07
C ARG A 11 -9.52 23.06 12.84
N GLY A 12 -9.78 23.51 14.09
CA GLY A 12 -8.73 24.08 14.94
C GLY A 12 -8.02 25.30 14.31
N GLY A 13 -8.74 26.11 13.54
CA GLY A 13 -8.20 27.29 12.85
C GLY A 13 -7.38 26.97 11.60
N LYS A 14 -7.33 25.70 11.16
CA LYS A 14 -6.71 25.30 9.88
C LYS A 14 -7.78 24.94 8.87
N ALA A 15 -7.65 25.49 7.66
CA ALA A 15 -8.44 25.04 6.53
C ALA A 15 -8.01 23.62 6.13
N LEU A 16 -8.97 22.73 5.97
CA LEU A 16 -8.77 21.36 5.49
C LEU A 16 -9.28 21.22 4.05
N LEU A 17 -10.41 21.85 3.74
CA LEU A 17 -10.98 21.94 2.40
C LEU A 17 -11.38 23.39 2.14
N GLU A 18 -11.15 23.88 0.92
CA GLU A 18 -11.52 25.21 0.45
C GLU A 18 -12.21 25.12 -0.91
N GLU A 19 -13.52 25.41 -0.95
CA GLU A 19 -14.34 25.32 -2.16
C GLU A 19 -14.16 24.00 -2.93
N ALA A 20 -13.94 22.90 -2.21
CA ALA A 20 -13.63 21.61 -2.79
C ALA A 20 -14.90 20.96 -3.38
N SER A 21 -14.76 20.37 -4.55
CA SER A 21 -15.86 19.68 -5.23
C SER A 21 -15.42 18.27 -5.61
N LEU A 22 -16.31 17.29 -5.35
CA LEU A 22 -16.07 15.88 -5.66
C LEU A 22 -17.39 15.19 -5.97
N ARG A 23 -17.37 14.32 -6.97
CA ARG A 23 -18.49 13.44 -7.29
C ARG A 23 -18.07 11.98 -7.20
N VAL A 24 -18.85 11.18 -6.45
CA VAL A 24 -18.68 9.74 -6.28
C VAL A 24 -19.96 9.05 -6.76
N ASN A 25 -19.87 8.21 -7.76
CA ASN A 25 -21.02 7.46 -8.26
C ASN A 25 -21.20 6.14 -7.48
N PRO A 26 -22.42 5.59 -7.43
CA PRO A 26 -22.67 4.28 -6.82
C PRO A 26 -21.79 3.18 -7.45
N GLY A 27 -21.25 2.30 -6.63
CA GLY A 27 -20.42 1.19 -7.07
C GLY A 27 -18.98 1.57 -7.47
N GLU A 28 -18.57 2.83 -7.32
CA GLU A 28 -17.19 3.23 -7.58
C GLU A 28 -16.28 2.92 -6.38
N HIS A 29 -15.11 2.37 -6.66
CA HIS A 29 -14.05 2.17 -5.67
C HIS A 29 -13.00 3.25 -5.83
N MET A 30 -12.84 4.09 -4.81
CA MET A 30 -11.96 5.24 -4.83
C MET A 30 -10.96 5.22 -3.68
N ALA A 31 -9.69 5.48 -3.98
CA ALA A 31 -8.68 5.75 -2.96
C ALA A 31 -8.59 7.26 -2.70
N LEU A 32 -8.63 7.67 -1.45
CA LEU A 32 -8.39 9.04 -1.01
C LEU A 32 -6.93 9.15 -0.53
N VAL A 33 -6.10 9.84 -1.30
CA VAL A 33 -4.67 10.01 -1.03
C VAL A 33 -4.31 11.47 -0.75
N GLY A 34 -3.21 11.70 -0.05
CA GLY A 34 -2.70 13.02 0.32
C GLY A 34 -1.81 12.96 1.55
N ALA A 35 -1.09 14.04 1.84
CA ALA A 35 -0.18 14.13 2.97
C ALA A 35 -0.87 13.84 4.32
N ASN A 36 -0.10 13.40 5.32
CA ASN A 36 -0.62 13.23 6.67
C ASN A 36 -1.09 14.57 7.25
N GLY A 37 -2.28 14.57 7.87
CA GLY A 37 -2.89 15.78 8.42
C GLY A 37 -3.56 16.69 7.38
N SER A 38 -3.67 16.28 6.11
CA SER A 38 -4.38 17.05 5.06
C SER A 38 -5.89 17.12 5.22
N GLY A 39 -6.50 16.24 6.05
CA GLY A 39 -7.94 16.24 6.29
C GLY A 39 -8.70 15.00 5.78
N LYS A 40 -8.00 13.96 5.33
CA LYS A 40 -8.62 12.71 4.81
C LYS A 40 -9.64 12.11 5.78
N SER A 41 -9.24 11.82 7.01
CA SER A 41 -10.15 11.27 8.04
C SER A 41 -11.24 12.27 8.47
N SER A 42 -11.00 13.59 8.32
CA SER A 42 -12.02 14.60 8.57
C SER A 42 -13.11 14.58 7.49
N LEU A 43 -12.75 14.29 6.23
CA LEU A 43 -13.72 14.07 5.16
C LEU A 43 -14.59 12.83 5.45
N PHE A 44 -14.02 11.74 5.97
CA PHE A 44 -14.81 10.56 6.37
C PHE A 44 -15.80 10.89 7.48
N LYS A 45 -15.35 11.62 8.51
CA LYS A 45 -16.24 12.09 9.59
C LYS A 45 -17.36 13.02 9.10
N LEU A 46 -17.06 13.84 8.09
CA LEU A 46 -18.07 14.67 7.43
C LEU A 46 -19.14 13.81 6.72
N LEU A 47 -18.71 12.78 5.97
CA LEU A 47 -19.63 11.86 5.28
C LEU A 47 -20.49 11.05 6.27
N CYS A 48 -19.99 10.79 7.47
CA CYS A 48 -20.72 10.14 8.56
C CYS A 48 -21.61 11.10 9.36
N ASN A 49 -21.70 12.38 8.99
CA ASN A 49 -22.39 13.43 9.76
C ASN A 49 -21.83 13.65 11.19
N GLU A 50 -20.59 13.24 11.45
CA GLU A 50 -19.90 13.50 12.72
C GLU A 50 -19.27 14.90 12.78
N LEU A 51 -19.09 15.54 11.61
CA LEU A 51 -18.60 16.91 11.46
C LEU A 51 -19.51 17.71 10.57
N SER A 52 -19.68 18.99 10.88
CA SER A 52 -20.34 19.98 10.02
C SER A 52 -19.30 20.70 9.16
N TYR A 53 -19.70 21.11 7.96
CA TYR A 53 -18.91 21.96 7.06
C TYR A 53 -19.25 23.44 7.27
N ASP A 54 -18.34 24.33 6.86
CA ASP A 54 -18.48 25.78 7.07
C ASP A 54 -19.28 26.44 5.93
N SER A 55 -19.08 25.99 4.70
CA SER A 55 -19.80 26.48 3.51
C SER A 55 -19.84 25.42 2.40
N GLY A 56 -20.72 25.62 1.42
CA GLY A 56 -20.95 24.69 0.31
C GLY A 56 -22.15 23.78 0.56
N ASP A 57 -22.21 22.68 -0.17
CA ASP A 57 -23.31 21.71 -0.08
C ASP A 57 -22.77 20.27 -0.16
N LEU A 58 -23.38 19.37 0.62
CA LEU A 58 -23.12 17.93 0.60
C LEU A 58 -24.42 17.19 0.30
N GLN A 59 -24.47 16.56 -0.86
CA GLN A 59 -25.61 15.76 -1.29
C GLN A 59 -25.28 14.29 -1.23
N MET A 60 -26.03 13.55 -0.44
CA MET A 60 -25.93 12.10 -0.30
C MET A 60 -27.34 11.50 -0.13
N PRO A 61 -27.64 10.33 -0.72
CA PRO A 61 -28.93 9.70 -0.55
C PRO A 61 -29.18 9.36 0.93
N ALA A 62 -30.28 9.85 1.49
CA ALA A 62 -30.63 9.64 2.89
C ALA A 62 -30.85 8.16 3.26
N GLN A 63 -31.08 7.31 2.25
CA GLN A 63 -31.35 5.87 2.43
C GLN A 63 -30.07 5.04 2.46
N TRP A 64 -28.91 5.63 2.13
CA TRP A 64 -27.66 4.86 2.09
C TRP A 64 -27.22 4.43 3.48
N GLN A 65 -26.91 3.14 3.57
CA GLN A 65 -26.31 2.57 4.75
C GLN A 65 -24.80 2.73 4.67
N ILE A 66 -24.23 3.44 5.65
CA ILE A 66 -22.79 3.71 5.72
C ILE A 66 -22.16 2.75 6.71
N ALA A 67 -21.15 2.00 6.26
CA ALA A 67 -20.25 1.25 7.12
C ALA A 67 -18.92 1.99 7.24
N GLN A 68 -18.43 2.16 8.45
CA GLN A 68 -17.16 2.82 8.72
C GLN A 68 -16.33 1.98 9.67
N MET A 69 -15.05 1.82 9.35
CA MET A 69 -14.06 1.30 10.26
C MET A 69 -13.67 2.39 11.27
N ARG A 70 -13.88 2.15 12.57
CA ARG A 70 -13.49 3.08 13.64
C ARG A 70 -12.01 2.89 14.00
N GLN A 71 -11.35 3.98 14.36
CA GLN A 71 -9.92 3.95 14.75
C GLN A 71 -9.69 3.40 16.15
N GLU A 72 -10.66 3.54 17.05
CA GLU A 72 -10.61 3.04 18.41
C GLU A 72 -11.76 2.10 18.69
N VAL A 73 -11.50 1.01 19.39
CA VAL A 73 -12.47 0.00 19.82
C VAL A 73 -12.39 -0.13 21.32
N GLU A 74 -13.49 0.16 21.98
CA GLU A 74 -13.62 -0.04 23.42
C GLU A 74 -13.56 -1.53 23.79
N ALA A 75 -12.94 -1.82 24.92
CA ALA A 75 -12.95 -3.17 25.47
C ALA A 75 -14.39 -3.53 25.90
N SER A 76 -14.87 -4.70 25.49
CA SER A 76 -16.20 -5.20 25.79
C SER A 76 -16.13 -6.68 26.19
N ASP A 77 -16.97 -7.11 27.09
CA ASP A 77 -17.11 -8.53 27.47
C ASP A 77 -17.94 -9.34 26.46
N ARG A 78 -18.38 -8.70 25.37
CA ARG A 78 -19.14 -9.34 24.30
C ARG A 78 -18.25 -10.33 23.52
N PRO A 79 -18.73 -11.54 23.16
CA PRO A 79 -17.99 -12.46 22.30
C PRO A 79 -17.62 -11.83 20.97
N ALA A 80 -16.42 -12.13 20.44
CA ALA A 80 -15.92 -11.56 19.18
C ALA A 80 -16.87 -11.78 18.01
N ILE A 81 -17.46 -12.97 17.90
CA ILE A 81 -18.42 -13.28 16.82
C ILE A 81 -19.69 -12.42 16.93
N GLU A 82 -20.22 -12.24 18.15
CA GLU A 82 -21.40 -11.41 18.38
C GLU A 82 -21.11 -9.93 18.08
N TYR A 83 -19.90 -9.47 18.45
CA TYR A 83 -19.44 -8.13 18.12
C TYR A 83 -19.39 -7.89 16.58
N VAL A 84 -18.96 -8.88 15.81
CA VAL A 84 -18.94 -8.79 14.34
C VAL A 84 -20.36 -8.77 13.78
N ILE A 85 -21.24 -9.67 14.27
CA ILE A 85 -22.66 -9.75 13.84
C ILE A 85 -23.41 -8.45 14.14
N ASP A 86 -23.00 -7.68 15.19
CA ASP A 86 -23.57 -6.36 15.49
C ASP A 86 -23.40 -5.35 14.35
N GLY A 87 -22.47 -5.57 13.42
CA GLY A 87 -22.37 -4.82 12.17
C GLY A 87 -23.62 -4.93 11.30
N HIS A 88 -24.34 -6.04 11.36
CA HIS A 88 -25.58 -6.24 10.64
C HIS A 88 -26.79 -5.73 11.44
N GLN A 89 -26.90 -4.38 11.54
CA GLN A 89 -27.91 -3.73 12.38
C GLN A 89 -29.36 -4.13 12.07
N HIS A 90 -29.67 -4.42 10.80
CA HIS A 90 -31.00 -4.86 10.40
C HIS A 90 -31.34 -6.22 11.01
N TYR A 91 -30.42 -7.18 10.98
CA TYR A 91 -30.58 -8.47 11.64
C TYR A 91 -30.83 -8.30 13.15
N ARG A 92 -30.02 -7.49 13.84
CA ARG A 92 -30.18 -7.26 15.28
C ARG A 92 -31.50 -6.63 15.64
N ARG A 93 -32.03 -5.76 14.78
CA ARG A 93 -33.36 -5.17 15.00
C ARG A 93 -34.46 -6.22 14.89
N ILE A 94 -34.44 -7.04 13.84
CA ILE A 94 -35.43 -8.10 13.68
C ILE A 94 -35.32 -9.12 14.82
N GLU A 95 -34.12 -9.50 15.24
CA GLU A 95 -33.88 -10.41 16.37
C GLU A 95 -34.50 -9.88 17.66
N ALA A 96 -34.27 -8.61 17.98
CA ALA A 96 -34.87 -7.95 19.13
C ALA A 96 -36.40 -7.83 19.02
N ASP A 97 -36.91 -7.54 17.82
CA ASP A 97 -38.35 -7.44 17.58
C ASP A 97 -39.04 -8.82 17.73
N ILE A 98 -38.38 -9.90 17.32
CA ILE A 98 -38.86 -11.29 17.52
C ILE A 98 -38.93 -11.62 19.01
N GLU A 99 -37.89 -11.30 19.80
CA GLU A 99 -37.86 -11.56 21.24
C GLU A 99 -38.95 -10.77 21.99
N ALA A 100 -39.26 -9.56 21.53
CA ALA A 100 -40.30 -8.70 22.11
C ALA A 100 -41.72 -9.03 21.62
N CYS A 101 -41.87 -9.80 20.54
CA CYS A 101 -43.15 -10.02 19.86
C CYS A 101 -44.03 -10.97 20.66
N LYS A 102 -45.33 -10.56 20.80
CA LYS A 102 -46.38 -11.40 21.44
C LYS A 102 -47.52 -11.73 20.49
N ASP A 103 -47.46 -11.26 19.27
CA ASP A 103 -48.51 -11.45 18.24
C ASP A 103 -48.02 -12.45 17.22
N ASP A 104 -48.74 -13.55 17.06
CA ASP A 104 -48.35 -14.66 16.16
C ASP A 104 -48.32 -14.22 14.68
N HIS A 105 -49.17 -13.27 14.26
CA HIS A 105 -49.18 -12.77 12.90
C HIS A 105 -47.92 -11.90 12.63
N ARG A 106 -47.61 -11.01 13.55
CA ARG A 106 -46.38 -10.19 13.47
C ARG A 106 -45.12 -11.03 13.56
N LEU A 107 -45.10 -12.09 14.37
CA LEU A 107 -44.01 -13.03 14.46
C LEU A 107 -43.76 -13.74 13.10
N ALA A 108 -44.81 -14.16 12.41
CA ALA A 108 -44.69 -14.76 11.08
C ALA A 108 -44.09 -13.79 10.04
N GLU A 109 -44.46 -12.50 10.08
CA GLU A 109 -43.88 -11.46 9.23
C GLU A 109 -42.37 -11.28 9.52
N LEU A 110 -41.98 -11.18 10.79
CA LEU A 110 -40.58 -11.02 11.19
C LEU A 110 -39.73 -12.25 10.82
N LEU A 111 -40.26 -13.46 10.95
CA LEU A 111 -39.57 -14.68 10.51
C LEU A 111 -39.40 -14.73 8.98
N ALA A 112 -40.38 -14.25 8.22
CA ALA A 112 -40.26 -14.11 6.78
C ALA A 112 -39.19 -13.07 6.39
N GLU A 113 -39.11 -11.96 7.15
CA GLU A 113 -38.07 -10.94 6.97
C GLU A 113 -36.66 -11.50 7.29
N MET A 114 -36.53 -12.32 8.35
CA MET A 114 -35.30 -13.05 8.67
C MET A 114 -34.85 -14.00 7.53
N GLU A 115 -35.80 -14.67 6.88
CA GLU A 115 -35.52 -15.53 5.73
C GLU A 115 -35.04 -14.73 4.52
N LEU A 116 -35.65 -13.57 4.25
CA LEU A 116 -35.26 -12.66 3.16
C LEU A 116 -33.81 -12.15 3.29
N ILE A 117 -33.35 -11.87 4.51
CA ILE A 117 -31.97 -11.42 4.76
C ILE A 117 -31.00 -12.59 4.93
N HIS A 118 -31.42 -13.82 4.67
CA HIS A 118 -30.60 -15.03 4.85
C HIS A 118 -29.99 -15.15 6.26
N ALA A 119 -30.75 -14.83 7.31
CA ALA A 119 -30.28 -14.75 8.69
C ALA A 119 -29.54 -16.01 9.18
N TYR A 120 -29.89 -17.19 8.66
CA TYR A 120 -29.22 -18.46 8.97
C TYR A 120 -27.75 -18.53 8.51
N GLN A 121 -27.34 -17.67 7.55
CA GLN A 121 -25.96 -17.60 7.05
C GLN A 121 -25.09 -16.58 7.81
N ILE A 122 -25.70 -15.62 8.51
CA ILE A 122 -25.02 -14.48 9.15
C ILE A 122 -23.88 -14.93 10.08
N ARG A 123 -24.10 -16.00 10.88
CA ARG A 123 -23.06 -16.53 11.76
C ARG A 123 -21.90 -17.14 10.96
N SER A 124 -22.20 -17.87 9.89
CA SER A 124 -21.19 -18.46 9.01
C SER A 124 -20.39 -17.37 8.28
N ASP A 125 -21.06 -16.32 7.83
CA ASP A 125 -20.41 -15.17 7.17
C ASP A 125 -19.49 -14.43 8.15
N ALA A 126 -19.92 -14.24 9.41
CA ALA A 126 -19.09 -13.67 10.47
C ALA A 126 -17.86 -14.55 10.77
N GLU A 127 -18.03 -15.87 10.81
CA GLU A 127 -16.92 -16.83 10.98
C GLU A 127 -15.93 -16.76 9.82
N GLN A 128 -16.41 -16.65 8.58
CA GLN A 128 -15.56 -16.47 7.38
C GLN A 128 -14.78 -15.14 7.42
N LEU A 129 -15.43 -14.04 7.81
CA LEU A 129 -14.78 -12.75 7.99
C LEU A 129 -13.66 -12.80 9.03
N LEU A 130 -13.95 -13.40 10.19
CA LEU A 130 -12.98 -13.58 11.27
C LEU A 130 -11.81 -14.46 10.83
N GLN A 131 -12.08 -15.59 10.19
CA GLN A 131 -11.04 -16.49 9.69
C GLN A 131 -10.17 -15.80 8.62
N GLY A 132 -10.78 -15.06 7.71
CA GLY A 132 -10.08 -14.31 6.67
C GLY A 132 -9.16 -13.23 7.23
N LEU A 133 -9.52 -12.63 8.37
CA LEU A 133 -8.71 -11.66 9.08
C LEU A 133 -7.72 -12.29 10.08
N GLY A 134 -7.58 -13.62 10.07
CA GLY A 134 -6.56 -14.35 10.80
C GLY A 134 -6.96 -14.85 12.20
N PHE A 135 -8.24 -14.76 12.60
CA PHE A 135 -8.70 -15.32 13.87
C PHE A 135 -8.84 -16.84 13.77
N ALA A 136 -8.42 -17.52 14.83
CA ALA A 136 -8.68 -18.95 14.96
C ALA A 136 -10.15 -19.21 15.32
N LEU A 137 -10.77 -20.25 14.74
CA LEU A 137 -12.15 -20.61 15.05
C LEU A 137 -12.39 -20.91 16.55
N THR A 138 -11.34 -21.28 17.27
CA THR A 138 -11.38 -21.50 18.73
C THR A 138 -11.43 -20.20 19.55
N GLU A 139 -11.23 -19.06 18.91
CA GLU A 139 -11.16 -17.74 19.56
C GLU A 139 -12.40 -16.88 19.31
N VAL A 140 -13.30 -17.30 18.45
CA VAL A 140 -14.47 -16.50 18.04
C VAL A 140 -15.45 -16.23 19.19
N ASP A 141 -15.48 -17.10 20.20
CA ASP A 141 -16.33 -16.94 21.39
C ASP A 141 -15.63 -16.22 22.55
N LYS A 142 -14.34 -15.83 22.41
CA LYS A 142 -13.63 -15.02 23.42
C LYS A 142 -14.18 -13.60 23.48
N PRO A 143 -14.23 -12.99 24.67
CA PRO A 143 -14.64 -11.60 24.82
C PRO A 143 -13.67 -10.64 24.11
N VAL A 144 -14.18 -9.54 23.54
CA VAL A 144 -13.39 -8.53 22.83
C VAL A 144 -12.29 -7.92 23.74
N SER A 145 -12.54 -7.84 25.07
CA SER A 145 -11.59 -7.36 26.07
C SER A 145 -10.29 -8.17 26.12
N ASP A 146 -10.34 -9.47 25.82
CA ASP A 146 -9.19 -10.37 25.88
C ASP A 146 -8.23 -10.21 24.69
N PHE A 147 -8.62 -9.47 23.66
CA PHE A 147 -7.81 -9.23 22.48
C PHE A 147 -6.93 -7.98 22.64
N SER A 148 -5.72 -8.04 22.08
CA SER A 148 -4.83 -6.87 22.01
C SER A 148 -5.43 -5.76 21.12
N GLY A 149 -4.91 -4.54 21.25
CA GLY A 149 -5.38 -3.39 20.45
C GLY A 149 -5.43 -3.65 18.94
N GLY A 150 -4.38 -4.27 18.39
CA GLY A 150 -4.35 -4.60 16.96
C GLY A 150 -5.41 -5.63 16.56
N TRP A 151 -5.66 -6.64 17.40
CA TRP A 151 -6.72 -7.61 17.16
C TRP A 151 -8.13 -7.00 17.28
N ARG A 152 -8.32 -6.06 18.20
CA ARG A 152 -9.59 -5.31 18.32
C ARG A 152 -9.86 -4.46 17.09
N ILE A 153 -8.82 -3.85 16.50
CA ILE A 153 -8.96 -3.12 15.22
C ILE A 153 -9.38 -4.08 14.09
N ARG A 154 -8.85 -5.31 14.03
CA ARG A 154 -9.31 -6.32 13.07
C ARG A 154 -10.76 -6.76 13.30
N LEU A 155 -11.20 -6.88 14.57
CA LEU A 155 -12.62 -7.13 14.89
C LEU A 155 -13.52 -6.00 14.40
N ASN A 156 -13.09 -4.76 14.55
CA ASN A 156 -13.83 -3.61 14.04
C ASN A 156 -13.91 -3.59 12.51
N LEU A 157 -12.82 -3.98 11.84
CA LEU A 157 -12.85 -4.17 10.39
C LEU A 157 -13.86 -5.25 10.01
N ALA A 158 -13.83 -6.42 10.67
CA ALA A 158 -14.79 -7.49 10.44
C ALA A 158 -16.24 -7.01 10.63
N GLN A 159 -16.50 -6.22 11.69
CA GLN A 159 -17.82 -5.63 11.95
C GLN A 159 -18.24 -4.68 10.82
N ALA A 160 -17.33 -3.85 10.32
CA ALA A 160 -17.63 -2.94 9.20
C ALA A 160 -17.92 -3.71 7.90
N LEU A 161 -17.18 -4.80 7.64
CA LEU A 161 -17.40 -5.67 6.47
C LEU A 161 -18.70 -6.50 6.58
N MET A 162 -19.15 -6.79 7.81
CA MET A 162 -20.42 -7.50 8.06
C MET A 162 -21.65 -6.63 7.79
N CYS A 163 -21.49 -5.32 7.77
CA CYS A 163 -22.57 -4.36 7.49
C CYS A 163 -22.97 -4.42 6.01
N PRO A 164 -24.21 -4.73 5.65
CA PRO A 164 -24.71 -4.60 4.28
C PRO A 164 -24.81 -3.10 3.93
N SER A 165 -23.75 -2.54 3.36
CA SER A 165 -23.60 -1.10 3.17
C SER A 165 -23.60 -0.69 1.70
N ASP A 166 -24.18 0.50 1.42
CA ASP A 166 -24.08 1.17 0.12
C ASP A 166 -22.78 1.95 -0.01
N LEU A 167 -22.23 2.39 1.13
CA LEU A 167 -20.96 3.11 1.25
C LEU A 167 -20.11 2.50 2.35
N LEU A 168 -18.93 2.02 1.97
CA LEU A 168 -17.92 1.49 2.88
C LEU A 168 -16.75 2.48 2.99
N LEU A 169 -16.46 2.94 4.20
CA LEU A 169 -15.38 3.87 4.52
C LEU A 169 -14.29 3.14 5.30
N LEU A 170 -13.14 2.96 4.70
CA LEU A 170 -11.99 2.29 5.31
C LEU A 170 -10.81 3.26 5.46
N ASP A 171 -10.41 3.54 6.70
CA ASP A 171 -9.27 4.39 7.05
C ASP A 171 -8.11 3.52 7.51
N GLU A 172 -7.09 3.34 6.64
CA GLU A 172 -5.88 2.53 6.86
C GLU A 172 -6.19 1.08 7.29
N PRO A 173 -7.02 0.32 6.55
CA PRO A 173 -7.44 -1.02 6.96
C PRO A 173 -6.29 -2.03 6.98
N THR A 174 -5.21 -1.80 6.22
CA THR A 174 -4.04 -2.67 6.16
C THR A 174 -3.12 -2.52 7.38
N ASN A 175 -3.24 -1.44 8.14
CA ASN A 175 -2.52 -1.29 9.39
C ASN A 175 -2.92 -2.42 10.36
N HIS A 176 -1.94 -3.08 10.94
CA HIS A 176 -2.11 -4.22 11.84
C HIS A 176 -2.57 -5.56 11.19
N LEU A 177 -2.78 -5.60 9.87
CA LEU A 177 -2.97 -6.85 9.14
C LEU A 177 -1.59 -7.44 8.79
N ASP A 178 -1.51 -8.78 8.79
CA ASP A 178 -0.40 -9.45 8.12
C ASP A 178 -0.68 -9.57 6.62
N LEU A 179 0.31 -10.01 5.88
CA LEU A 179 0.20 -10.12 4.44
C LEU A 179 -0.95 -11.05 4.02
N ASP A 180 -1.22 -12.10 4.80
CA ASP A 180 -2.28 -13.07 4.57
C ASP A 180 -3.66 -12.42 4.67
N ALA A 181 -3.91 -11.72 5.79
CA ALA A 181 -5.16 -11.00 6.03
C ALA A 181 -5.34 -9.84 5.03
N SER A 182 -4.26 -9.14 4.66
CA SER A 182 -4.30 -8.08 3.65
C SER A 182 -4.69 -8.62 2.28
N LEU A 183 -4.12 -9.74 1.84
CA LEU A 183 -4.46 -10.40 0.58
C LEU A 183 -5.90 -10.94 0.55
N TRP A 184 -6.38 -11.46 1.69
CA TRP A 184 -7.76 -11.87 1.82
C TRP A 184 -8.72 -10.67 1.73
N LEU A 185 -8.40 -9.56 2.43
CA LEU A 185 -9.19 -8.33 2.37
C LEU A 185 -9.23 -7.74 0.94
N GLU A 186 -8.11 -7.76 0.22
CA GLU A 186 -8.04 -7.38 -1.19
C GLU A 186 -9.04 -8.16 -2.04
N GLN A 187 -9.10 -9.49 -1.87
CA GLN A 187 -10.02 -10.34 -2.61
C GLN A 187 -11.48 -10.09 -2.23
N TRP A 188 -11.75 -9.81 -0.97
CA TRP A 188 -13.07 -9.48 -0.49
C TRP A 188 -13.56 -8.15 -1.06
N LEU A 189 -12.71 -7.10 -1.01
CA LEU A 189 -13.04 -5.77 -1.54
C LEU A 189 -13.26 -5.76 -3.05
N ARG A 190 -12.55 -6.58 -3.80
CA ARG A 190 -12.79 -6.74 -5.25
C ARG A 190 -14.16 -7.30 -5.61
N ARG A 191 -14.81 -8.00 -4.68
CA ARG A 191 -16.16 -8.56 -4.86
C ARG A 191 -17.26 -7.68 -4.27
N TYR A 192 -16.85 -6.64 -3.54
CA TYR A 192 -17.79 -5.72 -2.95
C TYR A 192 -18.44 -4.85 -4.04
N GLU A 193 -19.77 -4.88 -4.12
CA GLU A 193 -20.54 -4.19 -5.18
C GLU A 193 -20.94 -2.77 -4.79
N GLY A 194 -20.83 -2.40 -3.50
CA GLY A 194 -21.15 -1.06 -2.99
C GLY A 194 -20.07 -0.04 -3.35
N THR A 195 -20.28 1.19 -2.93
CA THR A 195 -19.31 2.28 -3.10
C THR A 195 -18.23 2.18 -2.03
N LEU A 196 -16.94 2.17 -2.43
CA LEU A 196 -15.80 2.14 -1.54
C LEU A 196 -15.06 3.48 -1.55
N LEU A 197 -14.82 4.05 -0.37
CA LEU A 197 -13.82 5.09 -0.16
C LEU A 197 -12.74 4.56 0.77
N LEU A 198 -11.52 4.46 0.27
CA LEU A 198 -10.37 3.85 0.92
C LEU A 198 -9.29 4.89 1.17
N ILE A 199 -8.85 5.06 2.41
CA ILE A 199 -7.60 5.72 2.75
C ILE A 199 -6.59 4.61 3.01
N SER A 200 -5.47 4.59 2.27
CA SER A 200 -4.37 3.66 2.51
C SER A 200 -3.05 4.24 2.06
N HIS A 201 -1.97 3.79 2.69
CA HIS A 201 -0.59 4.08 2.32
C HIS A 201 0.08 2.89 1.61
N ASP A 202 -0.62 1.77 1.42
CA ASP A 202 -0.18 0.62 0.63
C ASP A 202 -0.58 0.79 -0.84
N ARG A 203 0.41 1.04 -1.70
CA ARG A 203 0.23 1.26 -3.16
C ARG A 203 -0.35 0.04 -3.86
N ASP A 204 0.20 -1.13 -3.58
CA ASP A 204 -0.23 -2.38 -4.22
C ASP A 204 -1.68 -2.72 -3.83
N PHE A 205 -2.08 -2.40 -2.59
CA PHE A 205 -3.44 -2.58 -2.11
C PHE A 205 -4.42 -1.61 -2.81
N ILE A 206 -4.03 -0.33 -2.95
CA ILE A 206 -4.83 0.66 -3.70
C ILE A 206 -4.97 0.22 -5.16
N ASP A 207 -3.87 -0.19 -5.80
CA ASP A 207 -3.86 -0.64 -7.20
C ASP A 207 -4.76 -1.87 -7.42
N ALA A 208 -4.89 -2.71 -6.40
CA ALA A 208 -5.70 -3.92 -6.47
C ALA A 208 -7.21 -3.67 -6.25
N CYS A 209 -7.57 -2.66 -5.44
CA CYS A 209 -8.95 -2.47 -4.97
C CYS A 209 -9.65 -1.26 -5.56
N CYS A 210 -8.94 -0.28 -6.15
CA CYS A 210 -9.53 1.00 -6.54
C CYS A 210 -9.33 1.31 -8.03
N ASP A 211 -10.41 1.80 -8.67
CA ASP A 211 -10.45 2.24 -10.06
C ASP A 211 -10.27 3.75 -10.22
N PHE A 212 -10.35 4.49 -9.12
CA PHE A 212 -10.19 5.94 -9.08
C PHE A 212 -9.33 6.34 -7.90
N VAL A 213 -8.57 7.44 -8.08
CA VAL A 213 -7.81 8.08 -7.01
C VAL A 213 -8.29 9.51 -6.86
N VAL A 214 -8.61 9.91 -5.64
CA VAL A 214 -8.89 11.28 -5.25
C VAL A 214 -7.71 11.82 -4.46
N HIS A 215 -7.02 12.80 -5.01
CA HIS A 215 -5.87 13.42 -4.37
C HIS A 215 -6.28 14.72 -3.67
N LEU A 216 -6.10 14.74 -2.35
CA LEU A 216 -6.30 15.92 -1.52
C LEU A 216 -4.97 16.71 -1.46
N GLU A 217 -4.90 17.78 -2.24
CA GLU A 217 -3.72 18.64 -2.40
C GLU A 217 -4.16 20.11 -2.36
N HIS A 218 -3.44 20.96 -1.62
CA HIS A 218 -3.76 22.40 -1.49
C HIS A 218 -5.21 22.69 -1.12
N HIS A 219 -5.78 21.92 -0.19
CA HIS A 219 -7.18 22.02 0.27
C HIS A 219 -8.24 21.72 -0.81
N GLN A 220 -7.82 21.18 -1.97
CA GLN A 220 -8.66 20.82 -3.11
C GLN A 220 -8.68 19.30 -3.33
N LEU A 221 -9.80 18.80 -3.88
CA LEU A 221 -9.97 17.40 -4.23
C LEU A 221 -9.83 17.23 -5.75
N HIS A 222 -8.82 16.50 -6.17
CA HIS A 222 -8.58 16.20 -7.59
C HIS A 222 -8.84 14.72 -7.85
N ARG A 223 -9.80 14.43 -8.71
CA ARG A 223 -10.14 13.06 -9.11
C ARG A 223 -9.36 12.65 -10.34
N TYR A 224 -8.75 11.46 -10.28
CA TYR A 224 -8.02 10.80 -11.36
C TYR A 224 -8.67 9.46 -11.66
N ARG A 225 -8.73 9.09 -12.94
CA ARG A 225 -9.22 7.79 -13.38
C ARG A 225 -8.06 6.81 -13.47
N GLY A 226 -8.28 5.60 -13.00
CA GLY A 226 -7.30 4.53 -12.93
C GLY A 226 -6.79 4.30 -11.51
N ASN A 227 -5.90 3.34 -11.38
CA ASN A 227 -5.26 2.96 -10.13
C ASN A 227 -4.19 3.98 -9.68
N TYR A 228 -3.52 3.72 -8.57
CA TYR A 228 -2.50 4.60 -8.01
C TYR A 228 -1.31 4.82 -8.96
N SER A 229 -0.86 3.76 -9.63
CA SER A 229 0.23 3.85 -10.64
C SER A 229 -0.15 4.72 -11.84
N ALA A 230 -1.42 4.70 -12.26
CA ALA A 230 -1.92 5.59 -13.31
C ALA A 230 -2.01 7.04 -12.81
N PHE A 231 -2.44 7.25 -11.56
CA PHE A 231 -2.47 8.56 -10.91
C PHE A 231 -1.07 9.19 -10.86
N GLU A 232 -0.03 8.47 -10.43
CA GLU A 232 1.34 8.99 -10.38
C GLU A 232 1.80 9.51 -11.74
N ARG A 233 1.55 8.76 -12.81
CA ARG A 233 1.87 9.19 -14.18
C ARG A 233 1.11 10.46 -14.60
N GLN A 234 -0.22 10.48 -14.39
CA GLN A 234 -1.05 11.64 -14.73
C GLN A 234 -0.67 12.87 -13.91
N ARG A 235 -0.33 12.70 -12.62
CA ARG A 235 0.17 13.80 -11.75
C ARG A 235 1.50 14.33 -12.27
N ALA A 236 2.45 13.47 -12.61
CA ALA A 236 3.75 13.87 -13.15
C ALA A 236 3.61 14.64 -14.47
N GLU A 237 2.76 14.18 -15.38
CA GLU A 237 2.46 14.88 -16.64
C GLU A 237 1.82 16.26 -16.39
N ARG A 238 0.85 16.35 -15.48
CA ARG A 238 0.20 17.61 -15.10
C ARG A 238 1.20 18.62 -14.54
N LEU A 239 2.07 18.19 -13.62
CA LEU A 239 3.10 19.02 -13.04
C LEU A 239 4.13 19.50 -14.08
N ALA A 240 4.55 18.62 -14.99
CA ALA A 240 5.44 18.97 -16.09
C ALA A 240 4.81 20.02 -17.02
N GLN A 241 3.54 19.86 -17.38
CA GLN A 241 2.79 20.84 -18.19
C GLN A 241 2.65 22.18 -17.47
N GLN A 242 2.33 22.17 -16.17
CA GLN A 242 2.23 23.39 -15.37
C GLN A 242 3.58 24.13 -15.29
N GLN A 243 4.68 23.40 -15.09
CA GLN A 243 6.02 23.97 -15.06
C GLN A 243 6.41 24.59 -16.42
N GLN A 244 6.14 23.91 -17.52
CA GLN A 244 6.38 24.44 -18.86
C GLN A 244 5.53 25.71 -19.13
N ALA A 245 4.26 25.71 -18.72
CA ALA A 245 3.39 26.86 -18.86
C ALA A 245 3.89 28.05 -18.02
N TYR A 246 4.36 27.79 -16.79
CA TYR A 246 4.98 28.80 -15.93
C TYR A 246 6.25 29.39 -16.57
N GLU A 247 7.17 28.55 -17.03
CA GLU A 247 8.42 29.00 -17.66
C GLU A 247 8.14 29.84 -18.92
N LYS A 248 7.20 29.39 -19.75
CA LYS A 248 6.76 30.16 -20.92
C LYS A 248 6.17 31.51 -20.53
N GLN A 249 5.30 31.54 -19.52
CA GLN A 249 4.71 32.79 -19.03
C GLN A 249 5.78 33.71 -18.47
N GLN A 250 6.77 33.23 -17.70
CA GLN A 250 7.86 34.03 -17.17
C GLN A 250 8.75 34.62 -18.30
N ALA A 251 9.02 33.82 -19.34
CA ALA A 251 9.76 34.29 -20.52
C ALA A 251 8.97 35.39 -21.27
N GLU A 252 7.66 35.23 -21.46
CA GLU A 252 6.80 36.23 -22.08
C GLU A 252 6.73 37.50 -21.23
N ARG A 253 6.60 37.37 -19.91
CA ARG A 253 6.59 38.48 -18.95
C ARG A 253 7.90 39.25 -19.00
N ALA A 254 9.03 38.56 -18.92
CA ALA A 254 10.35 39.18 -19.01
C ALA A 254 10.55 39.94 -20.36
N HIS A 255 10.08 39.35 -21.47
CA HIS A 255 10.12 39.99 -22.77
C HIS A 255 9.24 41.25 -22.84
N MET A 256 8.04 41.22 -22.28
CA MET A 256 7.16 42.39 -22.22
C MET A 256 7.73 43.51 -21.31
N GLU A 257 8.26 43.13 -20.14
CA GLU A 257 8.90 44.08 -19.20
C GLU A 257 10.13 44.74 -19.82
N ASP A 258 10.96 43.99 -20.54
CA ASP A 258 12.13 44.51 -21.25
C ASP A 258 11.71 45.47 -22.37
N PHE A 259 10.65 45.15 -23.10
CA PHE A 259 10.12 46.06 -24.13
C PHE A 259 9.60 47.35 -23.49
N VAL A 260 8.81 47.28 -22.42
CA VAL A 260 8.30 48.44 -21.68
C VAL A 260 9.48 49.30 -21.18
N ARG A 261 10.50 48.67 -20.56
CA ARG A 261 11.69 49.36 -20.05
C ARG A 261 12.44 50.12 -21.14
N ARG A 262 12.66 49.51 -22.33
CA ARG A 262 13.41 50.10 -23.44
C ARG A 262 12.65 51.22 -24.16
N PHE A 263 11.32 51.15 -24.24
CA PHE A 263 10.51 52.00 -25.11
C PHE A 263 9.57 52.95 -24.37
N ARG A 264 9.52 52.93 -23.02
CA ARG A 264 8.66 53.81 -22.20
C ARG A 264 8.92 55.31 -22.47
N ALA A 265 10.16 55.69 -22.75
CA ALA A 265 10.55 57.09 -22.99
C ALA A 265 10.46 57.53 -24.46
N LYS A 266 10.21 56.63 -25.43
CA LYS A 266 10.15 56.96 -26.87
C LYS A 266 8.73 57.25 -27.30
N ALA A 267 8.44 58.52 -27.69
CA ALA A 267 7.12 58.98 -28.07
C ALA A 267 6.44 58.14 -29.18
N SER A 268 7.22 57.66 -30.18
CA SER A 268 6.73 56.83 -31.30
C SER A 268 6.24 55.43 -30.89
N LYS A 269 6.68 54.88 -29.74
CA LYS A 269 6.34 53.56 -29.24
C LYS A 269 5.60 53.56 -27.89
N ALA A 270 5.31 54.73 -27.33
CA ALA A 270 4.66 54.90 -26.04
C ALA A 270 3.30 54.19 -25.98
N LYS A 271 2.48 54.24 -27.04
CA LYS A 271 1.18 53.55 -27.14
C LYS A 271 1.33 52.03 -27.09
N GLN A 272 2.36 51.46 -27.74
CA GLN A 272 2.65 50.05 -27.72
C GLN A 272 3.16 49.59 -26.35
N ALA A 273 4.04 50.38 -25.70
CA ALA A 273 4.53 50.11 -24.35
C ALA A 273 3.38 50.15 -23.33
N GLN A 274 2.45 51.10 -23.45
CA GLN A 274 1.27 51.17 -22.58
C GLN A 274 0.28 50.00 -22.79
N SER A 275 0.12 49.55 -24.03
CA SER A 275 -0.69 48.34 -24.34
C SER A 275 -0.08 47.08 -23.71
N ARG A 276 1.26 46.92 -23.76
CA ARG A 276 1.95 45.79 -23.13
C ARG A 276 1.94 45.85 -21.61
N LEU A 277 2.01 47.05 -21.02
CA LEU A 277 1.85 47.23 -19.58
C LEU A 277 0.45 46.77 -19.12
N LYS A 278 -0.61 47.16 -19.84
CA LYS A 278 -1.98 46.69 -19.55
C LYS A 278 -2.14 45.20 -19.77
N ALA A 279 -1.40 44.60 -20.69
CA ALA A 279 -1.40 43.14 -20.88
C ALA A 279 -0.73 42.43 -19.71
N LEU A 280 0.42 42.96 -19.19
CA LEU A 280 1.08 42.48 -17.98
C LEU A 280 0.17 42.55 -16.75
N GLU A 281 -0.55 43.69 -16.57
CA GLU A 281 -1.50 43.85 -15.44
C GLU A 281 -2.69 42.90 -15.49
N ARG A 282 -3.06 42.43 -16.68
CA ARG A 282 -4.18 41.50 -16.89
C ARG A 282 -3.74 40.03 -16.92
N MET A 283 -2.44 39.75 -16.95
CA MET A 283 -1.91 38.41 -17.02
C MET A 283 -2.12 37.72 -15.67
N SER A 284 -2.99 36.68 -15.65
CA SER A 284 -3.14 35.84 -14.47
C SER A 284 -1.85 35.09 -14.18
N GLU A 285 -1.33 35.21 -12.98
CA GLU A 285 -0.09 34.52 -12.58
C GLU A 285 -0.34 33.00 -12.53
N ILE A 286 0.42 32.26 -13.37
CA ILE A 286 0.52 30.81 -13.24
C ILE A 286 1.53 30.57 -12.11
N ALA A 287 1.11 29.88 -11.05
CA ALA A 287 2.02 29.46 -10.00
C ALA A 287 3.03 28.42 -10.54
N PRO A 288 4.28 28.44 -10.12
CA PRO A 288 5.21 27.37 -10.43
C PRO A 288 4.61 26.04 -9.96
N ALA A 289 4.91 24.96 -10.67
CA ALA A 289 4.56 23.65 -10.18
C ALA A 289 5.30 23.42 -8.85
N HIS A 290 4.60 23.59 -7.74
CA HIS A 290 5.11 23.11 -6.47
C HIS A 290 5.07 21.59 -6.51
N VAL A 291 6.19 21.00 -6.87
CA VAL A 291 6.50 19.67 -6.37
C VAL A 291 6.76 19.93 -4.89
N ASP A 292 5.81 19.60 -4.03
CA ASP A 292 6.11 19.52 -2.61
C ASP A 292 7.35 18.66 -2.52
N SER A 293 8.45 19.29 -2.08
CA SER A 293 9.77 18.70 -2.15
C SER A 293 9.68 17.35 -1.48
N PRO A 294 9.78 16.24 -2.23
CA PRO A 294 9.74 14.94 -1.61
C PRO A 294 10.81 14.93 -0.52
N PHE A 295 10.53 14.23 0.56
CA PHE A 295 11.53 14.08 1.61
C PHE A 295 12.81 13.57 0.99
N HIS A 296 13.95 14.23 1.24
CA HIS A 296 15.26 13.85 0.73
C HIS A 296 16.21 13.60 1.89
N PHE A 297 16.43 12.36 2.20
CA PHE A 297 17.45 11.96 3.14
C PHE A 297 18.23 10.75 2.60
N ARG A 298 19.44 10.59 3.08
CA ARG A 298 20.32 9.49 2.72
C ARG A 298 20.91 8.90 3.99
N PHE A 299 21.10 7.60 4.00
CA PHE A 299 21.92 6.96 4.99
C PHE A 299 23.39 7.26 4.67
N TYR A 300 24.18 7.47 5.71
CA TYR A 300 25.60 7.70 5.53
C TYR A 300 26.31 6.37 5.25
N ALA A 301 27.30 6.40 4.33
CA ALA A 301 28.13 5.23 4.09
C ALA A 301 28.90 4.86 5.38
N PRO A 302 28.88 3.60 5.78
CA PRO A 302 29.63 3.14 6.94
C PRO A 302 31.13 3.29 6.72
N SER A 303 31.85 3.68 7.77
CA SER A 303 33.30 3.89 7.68
C SER A 303 34.13 2.61 7.84
N GLN A 304 33.59 1.60 8.52
CA GLN A 304 34.26 0.34 8.82
C GLN A 304 33.23 -0.80 8.84
N TYR A 305 33.67 -1.98 8.41
CA TYR A 305 32.87 -3.20 8.37
C TYR A 305 33.59 -4.34 9.07
N SER A 306 32.83 -5.14 9.80
CA SER A 306 33.23 -6.50 10.19
C SER A 306 32.52 -7.48 9.27
N ASP A 307 33.10 -8.63 9.00
CA ASP A 307 32.46 -9.70 8.24
C ASP A 307 32.59 -11.02 8.98
N PRO A 308 31.50 -11.63 9.47
CA PRO A 308 30.11 -11.13 9.43
C PRO A 308 29.88 -9.91 10.37
N LEU A 309 28.85 -9.09 10.04
CA LEU A 309 28.41 -7.98 10.92
C LEU A 309 27.72 -8.50 12.16
N LEU A 310 26.85 -9.50 11.99
CA LEU A 310 26.00 -10.06 13.03
C LEU A 310 25.63 -11.50 12.69
N GLY A 311 25.51 -12.37 13.69
CA GLY A 311 25.07 -13.74 13.46
C GLY A 311 24.41 -14.39 14.68
N LEU A 312 23.62 -15.42 14.40
CA LEU A 312 23.00 -16.33 15.37
C LEU A 312 23.45 -17.75 15.04
N SER A 313 23.91 -18.52 16.03
CA SER A 313 24.37 -19.90 15.85
C SER A 313 23.56 -20.83 16.76
N ASN A 314 22.85 -21.80 16.15
CA ASN A 314 22.00 -22.78 16.84
C ASN A 314 21.12 -22.15 17.93
N ALA A 315 20.57 -20.98 17.63
CA ALA A 315 19.85 -20.19 18.62
C ALA A 315 18.41 -20.68 18.78
N ALA A 316 17.99 -20.82 20.04
CA ALA A 316 16.59 -20.90 20.41
C ALA A 316 16.15 -19.55 20.98
N LEU A 317 15.15 -18.94 20.35
CA LEU A 317 14.70 -17.59 20.64
C LEU A 317 13.29 -17.62 21.22
N GLY A 318 13.08 -16.86 22.30
CA GLY A 318 11.79 -16.79 22.99
C GLY A 318 11.94 -16.04 24.30
N TYR A 319 10.86 -15.94 25.06
CA TYR A 319 10.85 -15.27 26.37
C TYR A 319 11.06 -16.29 27.50
N SER A 320 10.03 -17.02 27.92
CA SER A 320 10.11 -18.12 28.89
C SER A 320 10.24 -19.48 28.22
N GLU A 321 9.67 -19.62 27.04
CA GLU A 321 9.72 -20.82 26.22
C GLU A 321 10.26 -20.48 24.82
N PRO A 322 10.93 -21.43 24.16
CA PRO A 322 11.45 -21.21 22.82
C PRO A 322 10.31 -21.11 21.79
N LEU A 323 10.19 -19.94 21.18
CA LEU A 323 9.27 -19.70 20.06
C LEU A 323 9.90 -20.10 18.72
N LEU A 324 11.19 -19.81 18.53
CA LEU A 324 11.96 -20.21 17.35
C LEU A 324 13.11 -21.10 17.77
N ASN A 325 13.33 -22.18 17.04
CA ASN A 325 14.32 -23.18 17.37
C ASN A 325 15.38 -23.32 16.27
N LYS A 326 16.62 -23.65 16.67
CA LYS A 326 17.74 -23.93 15.76
C LYS A 326 17.98 -22.84 14.71
N VAL A 327 17.82 -21.59 15.08
CA VAL A 327 18.05 -20.46 14.18
C VAL A 327 19.54 -20.34 13.90
N ASN A 328 19.90 -20.41 12.61
CA ASN A 328 21.24 -20.14 12.10
C ASN A 328 21.11 -19.03 11.06
N LEU A 329 21.72 -17.88 11.33
CA LEU A 329 21.64 -16.72 10.45
C LEU A 329 22.96 -15.94 10.54
N SER A 330 23.53 -15.60 9.39
CA SER A 330 24.71 -14.72 9.30
C SER A 330 24.37 -13.53 8.41
N ILE A 331 24.70 -12.34 8.90
CA ILE A 331 24.43 -11.08 8.22
C ILE A 331 25.78 -10.48 7.82
N HIS A 332 25.95 -10.28 6.52
CA HIS A 332 27.16 -9.76 5.91
C HIS A 332 26.95 -8.29 5.45
N PRO A 333 28.01 -7.53 5.23
CA PRO A 333 27.89 -6.22 4.59
C PRO A 333 27.13 -6.32 3.26
N GLY A 334 26.14 -5.44 3.07
CA GLY A 334 25.28 -5.44 1.89
C GLY A 334 24.13 -6.46 1.89
N SER A 335 23.99 -7.32 2.92
CA SER A 335 22.84 -8.23 3.03
C SER A 335 21.52 -7.46 3.04
N ARG A 336 20.54 -7.90 2.24
CA ARG A 336 19.22 -7.29 2.12
C ARG A 336 18.14 -8.35 2.28
N ILE A 337 17.63 -8.47 3.50
CA ILE A 337 16.79 -9.58 3.94
C ILE A 337 15.39 -9.10 4.28
N GLY A 338 14.36 -9.70 3.66
CA GLY A 338 12.96 -9.54 4.02
C GLY A 338 12.47 -10.71 4.88
N LEU A 339 11.81 -10.42 5.99
CA LEU A 339 11.23 -11.46 6.86
C LEU A 339 9.73 -11.61 6.56
N LEU A 340 9.33 -12.80 6.12
CA LEU A 340 7.94 -13.18 5.85
C LEU A 340 7.39 -14.08 6.96
N GLY A 341 6.08 -14.13 7.11
CA GLY A 341 5.39 -15.00 8.05
C GLY A 341 4.17 -14.33 8.68
N ALA A 342 3.26 -15.15 9.22
CA ALA A 342 2.05 -14.68 9.90
C ALA A 342 2.35 -13.84 11.15
N ASN A 343 1.36 -13.09 11.62
CA ASN A 343 1.48 -12.39 12.91
C ASN A 343 1.56 -13.42 14.04
N GLY A 344 2.47 -13.16 14.99
CA GLY A 344 2.75 -14.10 16.08
C GLY A 344 3.74 -15.22 15.74
N ALA A 345 4.18 -15.37 14.48
CA ALA A 345 5.14 -16.41 14.09
C ALA A 345 6.55 -16.25 14.70
N GLY A 346 6.86 -15.08 15.27
CA GLY A 346 8.14 -14.81 15.94
C GLY A 346 9.06 -13.84 15.20
N LYS A 347 8.58 -13.11 14.17
CA LYS A 347 9.36 -12.10 13.43
C LYS A 347 9.99 -11.06 14.35
N SER A 348 9.19 -10.40 15.20
CA SER A 348 9.69 -9.40 16.15
C SER A 348 10.58 -10.03 17.25
N THR A 349 10.38 -11.29 17.60
CA THR A 349 11.28 -12.04 18.52
C THR A 349 12.66 -12.22 17.89
N LEU A 350 12.71 -12.59 16.60
CA LEU A 350 13.95 -12.67 15.84
C LEU A 350 14.64 -11.30 15.75
N MET A 351 13.89 -10.25 15.42
CA MET A 351 14.43 -8.88 15.34
C MET A 351 15.01 -8.39 16.68
N LYS A 352 14.30 -8.62 17.80
CA LYS A 352 14.76 -8.27 19.15
C LYS A 352 16.03 -9.07 19.53
N SER A 353 16.10 -10.33 19.14
CA SER A 353 17.29 -11.16 19.40
C SER A 353 18.48 -10.71 18.56
N LEU A 354 18.28 -10.34 17.30
CA LEU A 354 19.30 -9.71 16.45
C LEU A 354 19.74 -8.37 17.03
N ALA A 355 18.80 -7.55 17.50
CA ALA A 355 19.11 -6.27 18.16
C ALA A 355 19.88 -6.44 19.48
N GLY A 356 19.83 -7.62 20.11
CA GLY A 356 20.46 -7.88 21.40
C GLY A 356 19.62 -7.42 22.60
N THR A 357 18.38 -6.98 22.35
CA THR A 357 17.42 -6.65 23.42
C THR A 357 16.79 -7.89 24.04
N LEU A 358 16.81 -9.02 23.32
CA LEU A 358 16.39 -10.32 23.79
C LEU A 358 17.56 -11.31 23.64
N THR A 359 17.99 -11.88 24.77
CA THR A 359 19.08 -12.88 24.77
C THR A 359 18.54 -14.23 24.30
N PRO A 360 19.26 -14.97 23.44
CA PRO A 360 18.88 -16.33 23.08
C PRO A 360 18.80 -17.23 24.32
N LEU A 361 17.78 -18.11 24.37
CA LEU A 361 17.63 -19.11 25.43
C LEU A 361 18.69 -20.21 25.31
N ILE A 362 19.04 -20.59 24.08
CA ILE A 362 20.08 -21.56 23.73
C ILE A 362 20.84 -20.99 22.51
N GLY A 363 22.12 -21.36 22.37
CA GLY A 363 22.97 -20.89 21.28
C GLY A 363 23.64 -19.55 21.60
N GLN A 364 24.19 -18.90 20.57
CA GLN A 364 24.96 -17.67 20.75
C GLN A 364 24.62 -16.64 19.68
N ARG A 365 24.67 -15.38 20.10
CA ARG A 365 24.65 -14.21 19.21
C ARG A 365 26.09 -13.70 19.07
N HIS A 366 26.54 -13.57 17.84
CA HIS A 366 27.85 -13.03 17.50
C HIS A 366 27.69 -11.62 16.91
N SER A 367 28.49 -10.68 17.37
CA SER A 367 28.51 -9.30 16.84
C SER A 367 29.92 -8.94 16.41
N GLY A 368 30.08 -8.33 15.25
CA GLY A 368 31.35 -7.78 14.78
C GLY A 368 31.81 -6.60 15.64
N GLU A 369 33.12 -6.31 15.63
CA GLU A 369 33.74 -5.25 16.45
C GLU A 369 33.21 -3.84 16.12
N HIS A 370 32.84 -3.60 14.85
CA HIS A 370 32.39 -2.31 14.34
C HIS A 370 30.88 -2.28 14.08
N LEU A 371 30.09 -3.02 14.85
CA LEU A 371 28.64 -3.06 14.70
C LEU A 371 28.00 -1.77 15.21
N HIS A 372 27.41 -0.98 14.31
CA HIS A 372 26.54 0.15 14.60
C HIS A 372 25.15 -0.15 14.09
N MET A 373 24.22 -0.40 15.01
CA MET A 373 22.89 -0.86 14.66
C MET A 373 21.87 0.27 14.76
N GLY A 374 21.07 0.44 13.71
CA GLY A 374 19.85 1.20 13.73
C GLY A 374 18.65 0.26 13.83
N TYR A 375 17.91 0.33 14.92
CA TYR A 375 16.72 -0.50 15.09
C TYR A 375 15.47 0.36 15.17
N PHE A 376 14.61 0.25 14.14
CA PHE A 376 13.28 0.84 14.11
C PHE A 376 12.28 -0.24 14.51
N HIS A 377 11.65 -0.09 15.66
CA HIS A 377 10.69 -1.06 16.21
C HIS A 377 9.32 -0.41 16.40
N GLN A 378 8.27 -1.22 16.47
CA GLN A 378 6.88 -0.79 16.53
C GLN A 378 6.60 0.25 17.64
N HIS A 379 7.27 0.15 18.80
CA HIS A 379 7.13 1.10 19.93
C HIS A 379 8.19 2.22 19.93
N GLN A 380 8.90 2.42 18.81
CA GLN A 380 9.94 3.47 18.73
C GLN A 380 9.39 4.87 19.00
N LEU A 381 8.12 5.11 18.67
CA LEU A 381 7.46 6.39 18.90
C LEU A 381 7.29 6.73 20.39
N GLU A 382 7.17 5.71 21.23
CA GLU A 382 7.03 5.85 22.69
C GLU A 382 8.36 6.19 23.36
N SER A 383 9.49 5.89 22.73
CA SER A 383 10.84 6.16 23.23
C SER A 383 11.31 7.59 22.97
N LEU A 384 10.55 8.39 22.22
CA LEU A 384 10.87 9.79 21.95
C LEU A 384 10.65 10.65 23.21
N ASP A 385 11.61 11.56 23.48
CA ASP A 385 11.41 12.59 24.51
C ASP A 385 10.44 13.67 23.98
N LEU A 386 9.16 13.51 24.31
CA LEU A 386 8.11 14.40 23.82
C LEU A 386 8.27 15.85 24.30
N ASN A 387 8.99 16.10 25.40
CA ASN A 387 9.23 17.45 25.92
C ASN A 387 10.41 18.14 25.23
N ALA A 388 11.31 17.38 24.61
CA ALA A 388 12.45 17.91 23.87
C ALA A 388 12.09 18.26 22.42
N SER A 389 12.82 19.19 21.84
CA SER A 389 12.72 19.51 20.41
C SER A 389 13.47 18.47 19.56
N PRO A 390 13.12 18.29 18.27
CA PRO A 390 13.89 17.47 17.33
C PRO A 390 15.37 17.82 17.33
N LEU A 391 15.70 19.11 17.28
CA LEU A 391 17.06 19.61 17.29
C LEU A 391 17.82 19.17 18.54
N LEU A 392 17.20 19.31 19.73
CA LEU A 392 17.82 18.93 21.01
C LEU A 392 18.06 17.42 21.11
N GLN A 393 17.14 16.60 20.60
CA GLN A 393 17.29 15.14 20.59
C GLN A 393 18.49 14.71 19.73
N LEU A 394 18.66 15.28 18.53
CA LEU A 394 19.80 14.98 17.67
C LEU A 394 21.12 15.53 18.26
N GLN A 395 21.08 16.72 18.87
CA GLN A 395 22.24 17.31 19.53
C GLN A 395 22.75 16.45 20.70
N ARG A 396 21.85 15.85 21.48
CA ARG A 396 22.21 14.94 22.58
C ARG A 396 22.93 13.68 22.07
N LEU A 397 22.60 13.20 20.88
CA LEU A 397 23.26 12.03 20.28
C LEU A 397 24.67 12.34 19.77
N ARG A 398 24.90 13.57 19.30
CA ARG A 398 26.19 14.05 18.79
C ARG A 398 26.45 15.48 19.25
N PRO A 399 26.98 15.66 20.47
CA PRO A 399 27.20 16.99 21.06
C PRO A 399 28.20 17.87 20.28
N ASP A 400 29.08 17.23 19.50
CA ASP A 400 30.08 17.85 18.65
C ASP A 400 29.55 18.37 17.30
N ALA A 401 28.33 17.99 16.93
CA ALA A 401 27.72 18.44 15.69
C ALA A 401 27.34 19.92 15.73
N ARG A 402 27.55 20.63 14.63
CA ARG A 402 27.14 22.04 14.51
C ARG A 402 25.62 22.12 14.39
N GLU A 403 25.00 23.06 15.07
CA GLU A 403 23.56 23.26 15.04
C GLU A 403 23.01 23.42 13.62
N GLN A 404 23.75 24.12 12.73
CA GLN A 404 23.33 24.30 11.34
C GLN A 404 23.29 22.98 10.56
N ASP A 405 24.20 22.04 10.84
CA ASP A 405 24.22 20.73 10.20
C ASP A 405 23.01 19.89 10.63
N ILE A 406 22.63 19.99 11.92
CA ILE A 406 21.42 19.33 12.46
C ILE A 406 20.17 19.95 11.82
N ARG A 407 20.08 21.27 11.67
CA ARG A 407 18.95 21.94 11.03
C ARG A 407 18.80 21.55 9.56
N ASN A 408 19.91 21.53 8.83
CA ASN A 408 19.93 21.11 7.44
C ASN A 408 19.48 19.65 7.29
N PHE A 409 19.97 18.78 8.15
CA PHE A 409 19.57 17.36 8.19
C PHE A 409 18.07 17.19 8.51
N LEU A 410 17.57 17.85 9.55
CA LEU A 410 16.15 17.85 9.92
C LEU A 410 15.27 18.42 8.81
N GLY A 411 15.78 19.38 8.02
CA GLY A 411 15.11 19.90 6.84
C GLY A 411 14.75 18.84 5.80
N GLY A 412 15.61 17.81 5.63
CA GLY A 412 15.36 16.65 4.76
C GLY A 412 14.19 15.77 5.23
N PHE A 413 13.85 15.84 6.52
CA PHE A 413 12.68 15.16 7.12
C PHE A 413 11.49 16.11 7.30
N ASN A 414 11.52 17.27 6.64
CA ASN A 414 10.49 18.32 6.72
C ASN A 414 10.29 18.93 8.12
N PHE A 415 11.33 18.95 8.96
CA PHE A 415 11.35 19.72 10.20
C PHE A 415 12.07 21.05 9.96
N LYS A 416 11.32 22.13 9.70
CA LYS A 416 11.84 23.46 9.40
C LYS A 416 11.34 24.48 10.42
N GLY A 417 12.16 25.51 10.72
CA GLY A 417 11.78 26.61 11.61
C GLY A 417 11.30 26.14 12.98
N GLU A 418 10.15 26.62 13.42
CA GLU A 418 9.54 26.29 14.71
C GLU A 418 9.30 24.80 14.93
N ARG A 419 9.10 24.00 13.85
CA ARG A 419 8.93 22.54 13.94
C ARG A 419 10.22 21.82 14.36
N ALA A 420 11.40 22.38 14.06
CA ALA A 420 12.68 21.82 14.49
C ALA A 420 13.01 22.17 15.96
N GLU A 421 12.51 23.30 16.46
CA GLU A 421 12.85 23.88 17.77
C GLU A 421 11.78 23.66 18.83
N GLY A 422 10.54 23.47 18.42
CA GLY A 422 9.41 23.25 19.32
C GLY A 422 9.38 21.86 19.94
N SER A 423 8.64 21.71 21.04
CA SER A 423 8.40 20.43 21.71
C SER A 423 7.68 19.44 20.79
N CYS A 424 8.06 18.17 20.86
CA CYS A 424 7.45 17.07 20.11
C CYS A 424 6.09 16.62 20.66
N LEU A 425 5.61 17.21 21.76
CA LEU A 425 4.36 16.82 22.43
C LEU A 425 3.15 16.84 21.49
N HIS A 426 3.08 17.85 20.63
CA HIS A 426 1.97 18.06 19.70
C HIS A 426 2.20 17.45 18.31
N PHE A 427 3.23 16.62 18.15
CA PHE A 427 3.49 15.94 16.89
C PHE A 427 2.45 14.85 16.63
N SER A 428 1.97 14.80 15.40
CA SER A 428 1.16 13.68 14.89
C SER A 428 1.97 12.38 14.89
N GLY A 429 1.29 11.23 14.80
CA GLY A 429 1.96 9.93 14.69
C GLY A 429 2.98 9.87 13.55
N GLY A 430 2.64 10.41 12.38
CA GLY A 430 3.55 10.49 11.24
C GLY A 430 4.75 11.42 11.47
N GLU A 431 4.58 12.56 12.17
CA GLU A 431 5.71 13.43 12.53
C GLU A 431 6.65 12.74 13.53
N LYS A 432 6.11 12.00 14.50
CA LYS A 432 6.90 11.19 15.43
C LYS A 432 7.67 10.08 14.71
N ALA A 433 7.03 9.38 13.77
CA ALA A 433 7.68 8.33 12.98
C ALA A 433 8.84 8.89 12.12
N ARG A 434 8.64 10.03 11.49
CA ARG A 434 9.70 10.74 10.75
C ARG A 434 10.87 11.14 11.64
N LEU A 435 10.59 11.64 12.86
CA LEU A 435 11.64 12.01 13.82
C LEU A 435 12.40 10.77 14.30
N ALA A 436 11.71 9.68 14.61
CA ALA A 436 12.33 8.41 14.99
C ALA A 436 13.27 7.89 13.89
N LEU A 437 12.83 7.95 12.63
CA LEU A 437 13.66 7.59 11.49
C LEU A 437 14.87 8.54 11.34
N ALA A 438 14.67 9.85 11.50
CA ALA A 438 15.76 10.83 11.46
C ALA A 438 16.83 10.54 12.54
N ILE A 439 16.40 10.18 13.73
CA ILE A 439 17.30 9.78 14.83
C ILE A 439 18.16 8.57 14.45
N ILE A 440 17.56 7.55 13.85
CA ILE A 440 18.27 6.34 13.39
C ILE A 440 19.28 6.69 12.30
N VAL A 441 18.89 7.46 11.30
CA VAL A 441 19.80 7.89 10.21
C VAL A 441 20.95 8.72 10.75
N TRP A 442 20.70 9.59 11.74
CA TRP A 442 21.72 10.43 12.37
C TRP A 442 22.81 9.64 13.12
N GLN A 443 22.46 8.46 13.64
CA GLN A 443 23.41 7.55 14.33
C GLN A 443 24.39 6.86 13.39
N ARG A 444 24.21 6.96 12.06
CA ARG A 444 25.07 6.34 11.03
C ARG A 444 25.24 4.83 11.21
N PRO A 445 24.16 4.07 11.19
CA PRO A 445 24.23 2.62 11.35
C PRO A 445 24.92 1.97 10.15
N ASN A 446 25.50 0.77 10.37
CA ASN A 446 25.95 -0.15 9.31
C ASN A 446 25.06 -1.39 9.20
N VAL A 447 24.15 -1.59 10.17
CA VAL A 447 23.06 -2.58 10.10
C VAL A 447 21.76 -1.88 10.46
N LEU A 448 20.76 -2.04 9.61
CA LEU A 448 19.40 -1.55 9.82
C LEU A 448 18.47 -2.73 10.09
N LEU A 449 17.80 -2.69 11.21
CA LEU A 449 16.69 -3.57 11.55
C LEU A 449 15.41 -2.73 11.50
N LEU A 450 14.50 -3.03 10.58
CA LEU A 450 13.28 -2.27 10.36
C LEU A 450 12.06 -3.17 10.58
N ASP A 451 11.33 -2.94 11.67
CA ASP A 451 10.11 -3.68 12.04
C ASP A 451 8.90 -2.77 11.77
N GLU A 452 8.20 -3.03 10.66
CA GLU A 452 7.06 -2.25 10.14
C GLU A 452 7.35 -0.75 9.99
N PRO A 453 8.39 -0.36 9.23
CA PRO A 453 8.84 1.04 9.15
C PRO A 453 7.87 1.95 8.41
N THR A 454 6.95 1.42 7.61
CA THR A 454 5.98 2.18 6.82
C THR A 454 4.72 2.56 7.61
N ASN A 455 4.49 1.92 8.75
CA ASN A 455 3.36 2.26 9.61
C ASN A 455 3.41 3.74 10.04
N HIS A 456 2.32 4.46 9.85
CA HIS A 456 2.17 5.89 10.13
C HIS A 456 2.94 6.84 9.18
N LEU A 457 3.69 6.34 8.20
CA LEU A 457 4.30 7.18 7.16
C LEU A 457 3.29 7.42 6.04
N ASP A 458 3.33 8.62 5.44
CA ASP A 458 2.58 8.87 4.21
C ASP A 458 3.33 8.31 2.99
N LEU A 459 2.61 8.21 1.87
CA LEU A 459 3.14 7.64 0.63
C LEU A 459 4.44 8.32 0.14
N GLU A 460 4.56 9.64 0.34
CA GLU A 460 5.77 10.39 -0.05
C GLU A 460 6.96 10.00 0.81
N MET A 461 6.74 9.83 2.12
CA MET A 461 7.79 9.39 3.04
C MET A 461 8.16 7.92 2.84
N CYS A 462 7.19 7.05 2.55
CA CYS A 462 7.44 5.65 2.17
C CYS A 462 8.34 5.58 0.92
N HIS A 463 8.06 6.43 -0.09
CA HIS A 463 8.90 6.51 -1.28
C HIS A 463 10.33 7.00 -0.97
N ALA A 464 10.46 8.05 -0.14
CA ALA A 464 11.76 8.56 0.26
C ALA A 464 12.55 7.52 1.06
N LEU A 465 11.89 6.75 1.95
CA LEU A 465 12.51 5.65 2.70
C LEU A 465 12.99 4.54 1.75
N THR A 466 12.15 4.11 0.80
CA THR A 466 12.50 3.10 -0.19
C THR A 466 13.74 3.52 -0.99
N SER A 467 13.75 4.76 -1.49
CA SER A 467 14.90 5.31 -2.24
C SER A 467 16.17 5.37 -1.39
N ALA A 468 16.06 5.82 -0.13
CA ALA A 468 17.20 5.89 0.79
C ALA A 468 17.75 4.49 1.14
N LEU A 469 16.88 3.48 1.27
CA LEU A 469 17.28 2.10 1.53
C LEU A 469 17.97 1.45 0.31
N GLN A 470 17.56 1.78 -0.91
CA GLN A 470 18.23 1.32 -2.14
C GLN A 470 19.66 1.84 -2.24
N GLU A 471 19.92 3.08 -1.82
CA GLU A 471 21.26 3.69 -1.82
C GLU A 471 22.12 3.26 -0.61
N PHE A 472 21.54 2.61 0.40
CA PHE A 472 22.27 2.26 1.62
C PHE A 472 23.24 1.09 1.37
N GLU A 473 24.50 1.28 1.74
CA GLU A 473 25.57 0.29 1.52
C GLU A 473 25.73 -0.74 2.67
N GLY A 474 25.04 -0.52 3.80
CA GLY A 474 25.04 -1.43 4.95
C GLY A 474 24.08 -2.62 4.78
N ALA A 475 23.99 -3.46 5.81
CA ALA A 475 23.01 -4.55 5.83
C ALA A 475 21.63 -4.07 6.27
N VAL A 476 20.59 -4.59 5.62
CA VAL A 476 19.18 -4.25 5.90
C VAL A 476 18.39 -5.53 6.17
N ILE A 477 17.65 -5.55 7.26
CA ILE A 477 16.66 -6.57 7.56
C ILE A 477 15.33 -5.88 7.79
N VAL A 478 14.33 -6.27 6.99
CA VAL A 478 13.02 -5.62 6.98
C VAL A 478 11.92 -6.63 7.31
N VAL A 479 11.10 -6.30 8.27
CA VAL A 479 9.75 -6.87 8.44
C VAL A 479 8.79 -5.81 7.93
N SER A 480 8.02 -6.09 6.92
CA SER A 480 6.99 -5.18 6.42
C SER A 480 5.86 -5.93 5.73
N HIS A 481 4.69 -5.37 5.80
CA HIS A 481 3.52 -5.78 5.03
C HIS A 481 3.38 -4.98 3.73
N ASP A 482 4.20 -3.93 3.54
CA ASP A 482 4.31 -3.15 2.32
C ASP A 482 5.13 -3.92 1.26
N ARG A 483 4.42 -4.50 0.29
CA ARG A 483 5.00 -5.28 -0.82
C ARG A 483 5.92 -4.42 -1.70
N HIS A 484 5.56 -3.16 -1.91
CA HIS A 484 6.37 -2.24 -2.71
C HIS A 484 7.74 -1.98 -2.05
N LEU A 485 7.76 -1.76 -0.73
CA LEU A 485 9.01 -1.61 0.01
C LEU A 485 9.86 -2.88 -0.10
N LEU A 486 9.30 -4.06 0.21
CA LEU A 486 10.04 -5.32 0.14
C LEU A 486 10.59 -5.58 -1.26
N ARG A 487 9.77 -5.47 -2.32
CA ARG A 487 10.18 -5.74 -3.71
C ARG A 487 11.36 -4.87 -4.15
N ASN A 488 11.44 -3.64 -3.65
CA ASN A 488 12.45 -2.67 -4.08
C ASN A 488 13.68 -2.60 -3.17
N THR A 489 13.69 -3.26 -2.01
CA THR A 489 14.77 -3.09 -1.01
C THR A 489 15.42 -4.38 -0.55
N VAL A 490 14.83 -5.55 -0.83
CA VAL A 490 15.37 -6.84 -0.37
C VAL A 490 15.72 -7.77 -1.53
N ASP A 491 16.79 -8.54 -1.38
CA ASP A 491 17.28 -9.52 -2.35
C ASP A 491 16.95 -10.95 -1.91
N GLU A 492 16.85 -11.18 -0.59
CA GLU A 492 16.60 -12.48 0.01
C GLU A 492 15.36 -12.44 0.90
N LEU A 493 14.56 -13.49 0.84
CA LEU A 493 13.37 -13.65 1.67
C LEU A 493 13.58 -14.80 2.65
N LEU A 494 13.32 -14.56 3.93
CA LEU A 494 13.30 -15.58 4.97
C LEU A 494 11.87 -15.77 5.48
N LEU A 495 11.43 -17.00 5.49
CA LEU A 495 10.14 -17.39 6.04
C LEU A 495 10.28 -17.80 7.50
N VAL A 496 9.52 -17.13 8.36
CA VAL A 496 9.35 -17.48 9.79
C VAL A 496 8.02 -18.21 9.92
N ASP A 497 8.08 -19.53 10.05
CA ASP A 497 6.90 -20.39 10.16
C ASP A 497 7.16 -21.61 11.03
N ASN A 498 6.13 -22.06 11.79
CA ASN A 498 6.17 -23.27 12.62
C ASN A 498 7.41 -23.36 13.54
N GLY A 499 7.82 -22.25 14.14
CA GLY A 499 8.96 -22.20 15.06
C GLY A 499 10.34 -22.33 14.40
N SER A 500 10.42 -22.15 13.08
CA SER A 500 11.65 -22.22 12.29
C SER A 500 11.85 -20.97 11.44
N VAL A 501 13.10 -20.72 11.04
CA VAL A 501 13.48 -19.68 10.08
C VAL A 501 14.18 -20.35 8.93
N SER A 502 13.66 -20.22 7.72
CA SER A 502 14.20 -20.84 6.51
C SER A 502 14.22 -19.87 5.33
N PRO A 503 15.18 -19.98 4.40
CA PRO A 503 15.11 -19.24 3.15
C PRO A 503 13.82 -19.57 2.38
N PHE A 504 13.24 -18.56 1.75
CA PHE A 504 12.10 -18.72 0.85
C PHE A 504 12.58 -18.52 -0.59
N ASP A 505 12.64 -19.61 -1.34
CA ASP A 505 13.06 -19.62 -2.74
C ASP A 505 11.88 -19.20 -3.62
N GLY A 506 11.74 -17.91 -3.89
CA GLY A 506 10.66 -17.37 -4.72
C GLY A 506 10.49 -15.87 -4.55
N SER A 507 9.64 -15.29 -5.38
CA SER A 507 9.22 -13.89 -5.30
C SER A 507 8.11 -13.69 -4.25
N LEU A 508 7.75 -12.44 -3.98
CA LEU A 508 6.58 -12.11 -3.17
C LEU A 508 5.27 -12.62 -3.81
N ASP A 509 5.23 -12.73 -5.14
CA ASP A 509 4.07 -13.28 -5.84
C ASP A 509 3.97 -14.80 -5.67
N ASP A 510 5.12 -15.50 -5.61
CA ASP A 510 5.18 -16.93 -5.28
C ASP A 510 4.77 -17.17 -3.82
N TYR A 511 5.18 -16.28 -2.91
CA TYR A 511 4.72 -16.33 -1.52
C TYR A 511 3.20 -16.18 -1.41
N ARG A 512 2.62 -15.25 -2.18
CA ARG A 512 1.16 -15.10 -2.28
C ARG A 512 0.47 -16.40 -2.74
N GLN A 513 0.99 -17.05 -3.77
CA GLN A 513 0.45 -18.32 -4.25
C GLN A 513 0.58 -19.44 -3.22
N TRP A 514 1.72 -19.50 -2.55
CA TRP A 514 1.96 -20.45 -1.46
C TRP A 514 0.96 -20.28 -0.32
N LEU A 515 0.69 -19.03 0.10
CA LEU A 515 -0.33 -18.73 1.11
C LEU A 515 -1.74 -19.18 0.69
N LEU A 516 -2.13 -18.89 -0.53
CA LEU A 516 -3.43 -19.27 -1.07
C LEU A 516 -3.60 -20.81 -1.14
N SER A 517 -2.54 -21.55 -1.47
CA SER A 517 -2.55 -23.00 -1.48
C SER A 517 -2.68 -23.59 -0.07
N ARG A 518 -1.95 -23.03 0.90
CA ARG A 518 -1.97 -23.43 2.30
C ARG A 518 -3.34 -23.21 2.96
N ASN A 519 -4.00 -22.10 2.66
CA ASN A 519 -5.34 -21.81 3.18
C ASN A 519 -6.40 -22.77 2.60
N ARG A 520 -6.25 -23.19 1.35
CA ARG A 520 -7.10 -24.26 0.77
C ARG A 520 -6.90 -25.61 1.44
N GLU A 521 -5.67 -25.97 1.77
CA GLU A 521 -5.36 -27.24 2.47
C GLU A 521 -5.84 -27.24 3.92
N MET A 522 -5.87 -26.09 4.60
CA MET A 522 -6.41 -25.97 5.96
C MET A 522 -7.96 -25.97 5.99
N GLY A 523 -8.61 -25.44 4.94
CA GLY A 523 -10.07 -25.47 4.79
C GLY A 523 -10.63 -26.86 4.45
N ASP A 524 -9.81 -27.77 3.92
CA ASP A 524 -10.20 -29.10 3.45
C ASP A 524 -9.89 -30.24 4.47
N LYS A 525 -9.65 -29.93 5.76
CA LYS A 525 -9.58 -30.99 6.79
C LYS A 525 -11.00 -31.42 7.15
N PRO A 526 -11.42 -32.63 6.75
CA PRO A 526 -12.74 -33.12 7.09
C PRO A 526 -12.86 -33.33 8.60
N GLN A 527 -13.87 -32.71 9.21
CA GLN A 527 -14.39 -33.18 10.50
C GLN A 527 -14.72 -34.68 10.40
N PRO A 528 -14.55 -35.45 11.49
CA PRO A 528 -14.91 -36.87 11.45
C PRO A 528 -16.41 -37.01 11.20
N ALA A 529 -16.75 -37.36 9.98
CA ALA A 529 -18.10 -37.49 9.51
C ALA A 529 -18.77 -38.74 10.15
N SER A 530 -19.94 -38.53 10.69
CA SER A 530 -20.96 -39.55 10.83
C SER A 530 -21.28 -40.14 9.44
N THR A 531 -21.33 -41.43 9.40
CA THR A 531 -21.62 -42.33 8.28
C THR A 531 -22.63 -41.81 7.25
N ALA A 532 -22.18 -41.59 6.01
CA ALA A 532 -22.99 -41.60 4.78
C ALA A 532 -22.12 -42.05 3.58
N PRO A 533 -22.66 -42.57 2.46
CA PRO A 533 -22.08 -43.70 1.72
C PRO A 533 -20.91 -43.28 0.79
N VAL A 534 -19.99 -44.23 0.67
CA VAL A 534 -18.79 -44.19 -0.18
C VAL A 534 -19.18 -43.98 -1.64
N VAL A 535 -18.97 -42.78 -2.18
CA VAL A 535 -18.96 -42.49 -3.61
C VAL A 535 -17.53 -42.69 -4.14
N ASP A 536 -17.47 -43.47 -5.18
CA ASP A 536 -16.35 -44.16 -5.82
C ASP A 536 -15.18 -43.18 -6.21
N LYS A 537 -14.16 -43.04 -5.35
CA LYS A 537 -12.90 -42.30 -5.61
C LYS A 537 -12.19 -42.75 -6.90
N LYS A 538 -12.55 -43.90 -7.44
CA LYS A 538 -11.96 -44.46 -8.67
C LYS A 538 -12.51 -43.78 -9.92
N LYS A 539 -13.78 -43.34 -9.88
CA LYS A 539 -14.44 -42.63 -10.98
C LYS A 539 -13.96 -41.20 -11.10
N ALA A 540 -13.82 -40.47 -9.98
CA ALA A 540 -13.28 -39.11 -9.94
C ALA A 540 -11.82 -39.04 -10.41
N ARG A 541 -10.98 -40.04 -10.11
CA ARG A 541 -9.61 -40.13 -10.61
C ARG A 541 -9.53 -40.45 -12.11
N GLN A 542 -10.47 -41.23 -12.63
CA GLN A 542 -10.58 -41.55 -14.07
C GLN A 542 -11.07 -40.33 -14.86
N ASP A 543 -12.02 -39.56 -14.35
CA ASP A 543 -12.52 -38.33 -14.99
C ASP A 543 -11.46 -37.21 -15.00
N ALA A 544 -10.68 -37.06 -13.92
CA ALA A 544 -9.55 -36.12 -13.86
C ALA A 544 -8.40 -36.53 -14.79
N ALA A 545 -8.13 -37.82 -14.94
CA ALA A 545 -7.14 -38.33 -15.88
C ALA A 545 -7.61 -38.15 -17.35
N ALA A 546 -8.90 -38.34 -17.63
CA ALA A 546 -9.48 -38.09 -18.95
C ALA A 546 -9.50 -36.60 -19.32
N LYS A 547 -9.77 -35.68 -18.36
CA LYS A 547 -9.67 -34.24 -18.56
C LYS A 547 -8.21 -33.81 -18.86
N ARG A 548 -7.23 -34.34 -18.13
CA ARG A 548 -5.81 -34.08 -18.37
C ARG A 548 -5.33 -34.61 -19.73
N ALA A 549 -5.80 -35.77 -20.16
CA ALA A 549 -5.45 -36.35 -21.46
C ALA A 549 -6.02 -35.56 -22.63
N LYS A 550 -7.16 -34.88 -22.46
CA LYS A 550 -7.75 -33.99 -23.48
C LYS A 550 -7.03 -32.63 -23.55
N LEU A 551 -6.51 -32.12 -22.45
CA LEU A 551 -5.83 -30.83 -22.38
C LEU A 551 -4.34 -30.92 -22.77
N ALA A 552 -3.74 -32.11 -22.70
CA ALA A 552 -2.32 -32.32 -23.03
C ALA A 552 -1.92 -31.91 -24.46
N PRO A 553 -2.68 -32.21 -25.54
CA PRO A 553 -2.31 -31.77 -26.87
C PRO A 553 -2.35 -30.26 -27.04
N LEU A 554 -3.36 -29.56 -26.49
CA LEU A 554 -3.49 -28.11 -26.54
C LEU A 554 -2.33 -27.40 -25.81
N ASN A 555 -1.97 -27.87 -24.64
CA ASN A 555 -0.83 -27.35 -23.88
C ASN A 555 0.52 -27.53 -24.62
N ASN A 556 0.65 -28.60 -25.41
CA ASN A 556 1.86 -28.82 -26.21
C ASN A 556 1.91 -27.89 -27.42
N GLU A 557 0.77 -27.58 -28.04
CA GLU A 557 0.70 -26.62 -29.14
C GLU A 557 0.95 -25.18 -28.67
N ILE A 558 0.39 -24.78 -27.53
CA ILE A 558 0.67 -23.48 -26.90
C ILE A 558 2.16 -23.33 -26.64
N LYS A 559 2.82 -24.30 -26.02
CA LYS A 559 4.28 -24.28 -25.78
C LYS A 559 5.10 -24.21 -27.07
N LYS A 560 4.59 -24.73 -28.16
CA LYS A 560 5.27 -24.70 -29.46
C LYS A 560 5.18 -23.31 -30.08
N LEU A 561 4.02 -22.67 -29.98
CA LEU A 561 3.80 -21.29 -30.41
C LEU A 561 4.60 -20.29 -29.59
N GLU A 562 4.64 -20.44 -28.27
CA GLU A 562 5.48 -19.61 -27.37
C GLU A 562 6.95 -19.63 -27.78
N ARG A 563 7.50 -20.82 -28.10
CA ARG A 563 8.89 -20.93 -28.60
C ARG A 563 9.08 -20.29 -29.97
N THR A 564 8.05 -20.26 -30.80
CA THR A 564 8.09 -19.60 -32.12
C THR A 564 8.06 -18.09 -31.96
N LEU A 565 7.16 -17.58 -31.12
CA LEU A 565 7.06 -16.15 -30.76
C LEU A 565 8.38 -15.63 -30.16
N GLN A 566 8.99 -16.38 -29.24
CA GLN A 566 10.28 -16.00 -28.68
C GLN A 566 11.38 -15.90 -29.74
N LYS A 567 11.46 -16.86 -30.68
CA LYS A 567 12.45 -16.82 -31.76
C LYS A 567 12.23 -15.65 -32.72
N VAL A 568 10.98 -15.38 -33.06
CA VAL A 568 10.64 -14.26 -33.95
C VAL A 568 10.94 -12.93 -33.26
N ALA A 569 10.68 -12.80 -31.97
CA ALA A 569 11.02 -11.61 -31.19
C ALA A 569 12.53 -11.37 -31.15
N GLU A 570 13.35 -12.41 -30.92
CA GLU A 570 14.82 -12.31 -30.96
C GLU A 570 15.34 -11.87 -32.35
N GLN A 571 14.72 -12.36 -33.41
CA GLN A 571 15.08 -11.97 -34.81
C GLN A 571 14.66 -10.53 -35.12
N LEU A 572 13.49 -10.10 -34.69
CA LEU A 572 13.04 -8.71 -34.80
C LEU A 572 13.96 -7.75 -34.07
N GLN A 573 14.35 -8.08 -32.85
CA GLN A 573 15.30 -7.28 -32.08
C GLN A 573 16.68 -7.17 -32.75
N ALA A 574 17.15 -8.26 -33.37
CA ALA A 574 18.41 -8.25 -34.15
C ALA A 574 18.33 -7.36 -35.37
N ILE A 575 17.20 -7.34 -36.09
CA ILE A 575 16.99 -6.49 -37.25
C ILE A 575 16.82 -5.02 -36.82
N GLU A 576 16.11 -4.74 -35.76
CA GLU A 576 15.99 -3.39 -35.19
C GLU A 576 17.34 -2.82 -34.77
N ALA A 577 18.20 -3.63 -34.15
CA ALA A 577 19.57 -3.24 -33.83
C ALA A 577 20.41 -2.92 -35.07
N GLN A 578 20.20 -3.63 -36.18
CA GLN A 578 20.85 -3.31 -37.47
C GLN A 578 20.27 -2.05 -38.10
N LEU A 579 18.96 -1.86 -38.05
CA LEU A 579 18.29 -0.66 -38.56
C LEU A 579 18.61 0.61 -37.77
N ALA A 580 19.08 0.49 -36.54
CA ALA A 580 19.54 1.61 -35.70
C ALA A 580 20.90 2.18 -36.15
N ASP A 581 21.63 1.47 -37.01
CA ASP A 581 22.88 1.97 -37.56
C ASP A 581 22.63 3.03 -38.67
N THR A 582 23.00 4.28 -38.35
CA THR A 582 22.82 5.43 -39.24
C THR A 582 23.55 5.31 -40.58
N SER A 583 24.59 4.47 -40.71
CA SER A 583 25.33 4.21 -41.94
C SER A 583 24.52 3.45 -43.00
N LEU A 584 23.44 2.78 -42.61
CA LEU A 584 22.53 2.04 -43.52
C LEU A 584 21.63 2.97 -44.38
N TYR A 585 21.51 4.25 -43.99
CA TYR A 585 20.67 5.22 -44.70
C TYR A 585 21.40 5.97 -45.81
N ASP A 586 22.70 5.69 -46.00
CA ASP A 586 23.48 6.23 -47.12
C ASP A 586 23.07 5.62 -48.47
N GLU A 587 23.18 6.40 -49.55
CA GLU A 587 22.75 5.97 -50.90
C GLU A 587 23.40 4.67 -51.39
N ALA A 588 24.61 4.35 -50.92
CA ALA A 588 25.33 3.11 -51.22
C ALA A 588 24.67 1.84 -50.64
N ASN A 589 23.92 1.98 -49.52
CA ASN A 589 23.35 0.86 -48.75
C ASN A 589 21.84 0.69 -48.95
N LYS A 590 21.25 1.42 -49.89
CA LYS A 590 19.80 1.47 -50.15
C LYS A 590 19.17 0.10 -50.46
N GLN A 591 19.94 -0.81 -51.04
CA GLN A 591 19.48 -2.17 -51.37
C GLN A 591 19.46 -3.07 -50.11
N GLN A 592 20.39 -2.87 -49.22
CA GLN A 592 20.49 -3.60 -47.95
C GLN A 592 19.39 -3.12 -46.96
N LEU A 593 19.13 -1.82 -46.89
CA LEU A 593 18.01 -1.24 -46.13
C LEU A 593 16.66 -1.80 -46.61
N LYS A 594 16.46 -1.93 -47.96
CA LYS A 594 15.22 -2.46 -48.51
C LYS A 594 15.01 -3.95 -48.18
N THR A 595 16.08 -4.73 -48.13
CA THR A 595 16.00 -6.15 -47.72
C THR A 595 15.70 -6.29 -46.23
N LEU A 596 16.33 -5.50 -45.36
CA LEU A 596 16.08 -5.53 -43.92
C LEU A 596 14.64 -5.08 -43.57
N LEU A 597 14.12 -4.05 -44.23
CA LEU A 597 12.73 -3.62 -44.02
C LEU A 597 11.71 -4.66 -44.53
N ALA A 598 12.02 -5.37 -45.65
CA ALA A 598 11.17 -6.45 -46.14
C ALA A 598 11.18 -7.66 -45.18
N GLU A 599 12.32 -7.94 -44.56
CA GLU A 599 12.48 -9.03 -43.62
C GLU A 599 11.82 -8.69 -42.27
N GLN A 600 11.91 -7.44 -41.81
CA GLN A 600 11.17 -6.92 -40.64
C GLN A 600 9.65 -7.06 -40.84
N ALA A 601 9.13 -6.61 -41.99
CA ALA A 601 7.69 -6.70 -42.32
C ALA A 601 7.20 -8.16 -42.37
N ARG A 602 8.04 -9.08 -42.90
CA ARG A 602 7.74 -10.51 -42.91
C ARG A 602 7.67 -11.10 -41.51
N LEU A 603 8.68 -10.84 -40.68
CA LEU A 603 8.72 -11.33 -39.29
C LEU A 603 7.60 -10.73 -38.43
N GLN A 604 7.23 -9.48 -38.69
CA GLN A 604 6.11 -8.82 -38.00
C GLN A 604 4.76 -9.46 -38.38
N THR A 605 4.59 -9.88 -39.62
CA THR A 605 3.39 -10.63 -40.04
C THR A 605 3.38 -12.04 -39.44
N GLU A 606 4.54 -12.69 -39.33
CA GLU A 606 4.71 -14.01 -38.74
C GLU A 606 4.46 -13.96 -37.21
N ASN A 607 4.89 -12.89 -36.54
CA ASN A 607 4.59 -12.64 -35.11
C ASN A 607 3.09 -12.48 -34.87
N ASN A 608 2.42 -11.62 -35.65
CA ASN A 608 1.00 -11.35 -35.49
C ASN A 608 0.15 -12.63 -35.73
N THR A 609 0.49 -13.43 -36.75
CA THR A 609 -0.23 -14.69 -37.01
C THR A 609 0.02 -15.75 -35.91
N ALA A 610 1.20 -15.77 -35.33
CA ALA A 610 1.51 -16.67 -34.21
C ALA A 610 0.84 -16.22 -32.91
N GLU A 611 0.72 -14.90 -32.66
CA GLU A 611 -0.03 -14.33 -31.53
C GLU A 611 -1.54 -14.61 -31.63
N GLU A 612 -2.14 -14.44 -32.80
CA GLU A 612 -3.55 -14.75 -33.03
C GLU A 612 -3.83 -16.24 -32.78
N ALA A 613 -2.98 -17.14 -33.32
CA ALA A 613 -3.12 -18.58 -33.10
C ALA A 613 -2.93 -18.98 -31.63
N TRP A 614 -2.04 -18.29 -30.89
CA TRP A 614 -1.81 -18.52 -29.48
C TRP A 614 -3.02 -18.08 -28.65
N LEU A 615 -3.64 -16.93 -28.95
CA LEU A 615 -4.85 -16.43 -28.31
C LEU A 615 -6.04 -17.38 -28.55
N GLU A 616 -6.25 -17.86 -29.79
CA GLU A 616 -7.33 -18.82 -30.07
C GLU A 616 -7.17 -20.13 -29.29
N LEU A 617 -5.94 -20.62 -29.15
CA LEU A 617 -5.69 -21.85 -28.38
C LEU A 617 -5.84 -21.63 -26.87
N GLN A 618 -5.54 -20.44 -26.36
CA GLN A 618 -5.80 -20.09 -24.95
C GLN A 618 -7.31 -20.00 -24.66
N GLU A 619 -8.10 -19.37 -25.52
CA GLU A 619 -9.56 -19.34 -25.40
C GLU A 619 -10.18 -20.75 -25.43
N GLN A 620 -9.66 -21.64 -26.30
CA GLN A 620 -10.10 -23.04 -26.35
C GLN A 620 -9.71 -23.82 -25.08
N LEU A 621 -8.56 -23.50 -24.49
CA LEU A 621 -8.10 -24.14 -23.26
C LEU A 621 -8.95 -23.69 -22.06
N GLU A 622 -9.32 -22.41 -21.98
CA GLU A 622 -10.21 -21.87 -20.96
C GLU A 622 -11.63 -22.44 -21.09
N ALA A 623 -12.18 -22.50 -22.32
CA ALA A 623 -13.50 -23.07 -22.58
C ALA A 623 -13.62 -24.57 -22.27
N LEU A 624 -12.49 -25.31 -22.24
CA LEU A 624 -12.45 -26.73 -21.87
C LEU A 624 -12.07 -26.97 -20.40
N ALA A 625 -11.58 -25.92 -19.70
CA ALA A 625 -11.24 -25.99 -18.28
C ALA A 625 -12.45 -25.74 -17.38
N ASP A 626 -13.41 -24.90 -17.84
CA ASP A 626 -14.72 -24.70 -17.23
C ASP A 626 -15.64 -25.93 -17.49
#